data_3de1916b81c067bfa73a3878217f2441
#
_entry.id   3de1916b81c067bfa73a3878217f2441
#
_cell.length_a   1.000
_cell.length_b   1.000
_cell.length_c   1.000
_cell.angle_alpha   90.00
_cell.angle_beta   90.00
_cell.angle_gamma   90.00
#
_symmetry.space_group_name_H-M   'P 1'
#
loop_
_entity.id
_entity.type
_entity.pdbx_description
1 polymer ?
#
loop_
_entity_poly.entity_id
_entity_poly.type
_entity_poly.pdbx_seq_one_letter_code
_entity_poly.pdbx_strand_id
1 'polypeptide(L)'
;MLLSGFFFVSGIGTFSRAVNKTGSETAPAVREKAEKQIKETKKSPEPPSPEIRTVKGTVEKGDTASGILDAYLPLKTIYEISRKSREVFPLSRLNRGHNYQVILEDGDFASFEYEIDREEKLVVCREKEEFSFARKPIEYDCEVKVISGTIEASLFSAVQKTGESIEIAIRLSEIFAWDIDFIRDLQPGDRFRVLVKKRYRNGKPAGYENVLAAFFTNKDKQYKAFYHENKNGKAGYYDENGDSM
;
A
#
# COMPACT_ATOMS: atom_id res chain seq x y z
N MET A 1 -18.42 46.46 -27.17
CA MET A 1 -19.44 45.91 -28.05
C MET A 1 -19.94 44.63 -27.40
N LEU A 2 -21.13 44.79 -26.85
CA LEU A 2 -22.29 43.87 -26.71
C LEU A 2 -22.03 42.52 -26.06
N LEU A 3 -22.46 42.34 -24.79
CA LEU A 3 -23.83 42.02 -24.29
C LEU A 3 -24.28 40.62 -24.75
N SER A 4 -24.64 39.69 -23.92
CA SER A 4 -25.83 39.55 -23.07
C SER A 4 -25.90 38.06 -22.69
N GLY A 5 -26.29 37.54 -21.64
CA GLY A 5 -27.26 37.79 -20.63
C GLY A 5 -27.86 36.50 -20.15
N PHE A 6 -28.05 36.39 -18.85
CA PHE A 6 -29.24 35.98 -18.13
C PHE A 6 -30.01 34.70 -18.58
N PHE A 7 -30.28 33.76 -17.68
CA PHE A 7 -31.47 33.77 -16.82
C PHE A 7 -31.47 32.71 -15.70
N PHE A 8 -31.84 33.19 -14.57
CA PHE A 8 -32.27 32.58 -13.32
C PHE A 8 -33.71 32.09 -13.43
N VAL A 9 -34.11 30.95 -12.86
CA VAL A 9 -35.46 30.76 -12.33
C VAL A 9 -35.46 29.80 -11.13
N SER A 10 -35.82 30.36 -10.00
CA SER A 10 -36.34 29.70 -8.79
C SER A 10 -37.79 29.24 -9.01
N GLY A 11 -38.18 28.17 -8.34
CA GLY A 11 -39.55 27.73 -8.26
C GLY A 11 -39.81 26.97 -6.95
N ILE A 12 -40.18 27.72 -5.93
CA ILE A 12 -40.81 27.21 -4.68
C ILE A 12 -42.31 27.12 -4.91
N GLY A 13 -42.93 26.01 -4.53
CA GLY A 13 -44.35 25.85 -4.54
C GLY A 13 -44.83 24.91 -3.46
N THR A 14 -45.33 25.52 -2.42
CA THR A 14 -45.99 24.94 -1.25
C THR A 14 -47.52 24.77 -1.46
N PHE A 15 -48.11 23.91 -0.60
CA PHE A 15 -49.55 23.82 -0.22
C PHE A 15 -50.49 23.06 -1.14
N SER A 16 -51.43 22.25 -0.71
CA SER A 16 -52.32 22.30 0.44
C SER A 16 -53.12 21.00 0.66
N ARG A 17 -53.50 20.82 1.85
CA ARG A 17 -54.36 19.83 2.51
C ARG A 17 -55.84 20.02 2.13
N ALA A 18 -56.58 18.91 1.82
CA ALA A 18 -58.02 18.90 2.04
C ALA A 18 -58.54 17.51 2.45
N VAL A 19 -59.25 17.49 3.53
CA VAL A 19 -60.02 16.40 4.16
C VAL A 19 -61.45 16.44 3.67
N ASN A 20 -62.09 15.27 3.41
CA ASN A 20 -63.46 14.90 3.79
C ASN A 20 -63.78 13.46 3.31
N LYS A 21 -64.10 12.60 4.13
CA LYS A 21 -65.19 12.11 4.98
C LYS A 21 -66.41 11.55 4.24
N THR A 22 -66.77 10.32 4.69
CA THR A 22 -68.07 9.60 4.67
C THR A 22 -68.46 8.89 3.37
N GLY A 23 -68.74 7.60 3.47
CA GLY A 23 -69.74 6.80 4.03
C GLY A 23 -69.86 5.42 3.42
N SER A 24 -69.97 4.45 4.29
CA SER A 24 -70.98 3.38 4.36
C SER A 24 -71.17 2.39 3.17
N GLU A 25 -70.91 1.18 3.48
CA GLU A 25 -71.79 0.00 3.61
C GLU A 25 -71.76 -1.08 2.53
N THR A 26 -71.64 -2.28 3.03
CA THR A 26 -72.05 -3.62 2.58
C THR A 26 -71.12 -4.49 1.74
N ALA A 27 -70.68 -5.58 2.40
CA ALA A 27 -70.23 -6.85 1.85
C ALA A 27 -71.44 -7.65 1.28
N PRO A 28 -71.26 -8.82 0.57
CA PRO A 28 -70.32 -9.90 0.84
C PRO A 28 -69.74 -10.66 -0.35
N ALA A 29 -68.69 -11.35 -0.05
CA ALA A 29 -68.25 -12.67 -0.52
C ALA A 29 -68.34 -13.07 -2.01
N VAL A 30 -67.20 -13.32 -2.59
CA VAL A 30 -66.91 -14.60 -3.30
C VAL A 30 -65.41 -14.92 -3.17
N ARG A 31 -65.11 -16.08 -2.62
CA ARG A 31 -63.79 -16.72 -2.62
C ARG A 31 -63.39 -17.08 -4.02
N GLU A 32 -62.24 -16.65 -4.47
CA GLU A 32 -61.54 -17.33 -5.53
C GLU A 32 -60.05 -17.45 -5.16
N LYS A 33 -59.66 -18.69 -4.90
CA LYS A 33 -58.28 -19.13 -4.67
C LYS A 33 -57.49 -18.88 -5.96
N ALA A 34 -56.60 -17.94 -5.95
CA ALA A 34 -55.51 -17.90 -6.88
C ALA A 34 -54.25 -18.35 -6.14
N GLU A 35 -53.91 -19.60 -6.23
CA GLU A 35 -52.62 -20.17 -5.84
C GLU A 35 -51.53 -19.52 -6.70
N LYS A 36 -50.86 -18.56 -6.10
CA LYS A 36 -49.61 -18.03 -6.65
C LYS A 36 -48.52 -19.07 -6.39
N GLN A 37 -48.28 -19.94 -7.36
CA GLN A 37 -47.09 -20.76 -7.41
C GLN A 37 -45.87 -19.83 -7.48
N ILE A 38 -45.22 -19.66 -6.34
CA ILE A 38 -43.87 -19.11 -6.28
C ILE A 38 -42.96 -20.22 -6.87
N LYS A 39 -42.59 -20.05 -8.14
CA LYS A 39 -41.47 -20.80 -8.70
C LYS A 39 -40.22 -20.41 -7.89
N GLU A 40 -39.85 -21.22 -6.96
CA GLU A 40 -38.48 -21.28 -6.42
C GLU A 40 -37.58 -21.59 -7.62
N THR A 41 -36.93 -20.56 -8.12
CA THR A 41 -35.77 -20.71 -9.00
C THR A 41 -34.71 -21.36 -8.16
N LYS A 42 -34.49 -22.65 -8.29
CA LYS A 42 -33.33 -23.37 -7.80
C LYS A 42 -32.11 -22.64 -8.33
N LYS A 43 -31.47 -21.83 -7.47
CA LYS A 43 -30.12 -21.31 -7.68
C LYS A 43 -29.22 -22.53 -7.85
N SER A 44 -28.73 -22.75 -9.05
CA SER A 44 -27.69 -23.75 -9.30
C SER A 44 -26.56 -23.53 -8.28
N PRO A 45 -26.04 -24.55 -7.61
CA PRO A 45 -24.93 -24.36 -6.71
C PRO A 45 -23.77 -23.77 -7.53
N GLU A 46 -23.34 -22.58 -7.17
CA GLU A 46 -22.07 -22.04 -7.66
C GLU A 46 -21.00 -23.09 -7.36
N PRO A 47 -20.08 -23.38 -8.30
CA PRO A 47 -18.99 -24.30 -8.04
C PRO A 47 -18.24 -23.82 -6.79
N PRO A 48 -17.84 -24.72 -5.90
CA PRO A 48 -17.11 -24.34 -4.70
C PRO A 48 -15.90 -23.50 -5.07
N SER A 49 -15.72 -22.38 -4.38
CA SER A 49 -14.52 -21.56 -4.56
C SER A 49 -13.28 -22.39 -4.24
N PRO A 50 -12.22 -22.33 -5.05
CA PRO A 50 -11.03 -23.13 -4.84
C PRO A 50 -10.41 -22.83 -3.47
N GLU A 51 -9.88 -23.87 -2.80
CA GLU A 51 -9.18 -23.74 -1.54
C GLU A 51 -7.79 -23.13 -1.78
N ILE A 52 -7.59 -21.89 -1.34
CA ILE A 52 -6.30 -21.18 -1.49
C ILE A 52 -5.48 -21.34 -0.21
N ARG A 53 -4.31 -21.97 -0.33
CA ARG A 53 -3.32 -22.09 0.74
C ARG A 53 -2.06 -21.33 0.41
N THR A 54 -1.61 -20.45 1.32
CA THR A 54 -0.36 -19.69 1.16
C THR A 54 0.68 -20.19 2.16
N VAL A 55 1.83 -20.62 1.65
CA VAL A 55 3.01 -20.99 2.43
C VAL A 55 4.01 -19.84 2.33
N LYS A 56 4.35 -19.23 3.46
CA LYS A 56 5.30 -18.11 3.54
C LYS A 56 6.61 -18.56 4.16
N GLY A 57 7.71 -18.02 3.66
CA GLY A 57 9.04 -18.27 4.19
C GLY A 57 9.99 -17.10 3.97
N THR A 58 11.15 -17.20 4.58
CA THR A 58 12.28 -16.28 4.38
C THR A 58 13.46 -17.11 3.88
N VAL A 59 14.16 -16.63 2.89
CA VAL A 59 15.34 -17.32 2.32
C VAL A 59 16.44 -17.41 3.38
N GLU A 60 16.85 -18.62 3.72
CA GLU A 60 17.91 -18.88 4.68
C GLU A 60 19.27 -19.08 4.00
N LYS A 61 20.31 -19.26 4.81
CA LYS A 61 21.67 -19.53 4.28
C LYS A 61 21.71 -20.93 3.64
N GLY A 62 21.99 -20.96 2.34
CA GLY A 62 22.09 -22.21 1.57
C GLY A 62 20.81 -22.57 0.82
N ASP A 63 19.73 -21.85 1.01
CA ASP A 63 18.51 -22.06 0.24
C ASP A 63 18.73 -21.76 -1.24
N THR A 64 18.07 -22.57 -2.04
CA THR A 64 18.00 -22.41 -3.49
C THR A 64 16.53 -22.43 -3.93
N ALA A 65 16.24 -21.86 -5.09
CA ALA A 65 14.89 -21.93 -5.64
C ALA A 65 14.41 -23.38 -5.80
N SER A 66 15.32 -24.30 -6.13
CA SER A 66 14.98 -25.71 -6.22
C SER A 66 14.59 -26.31 -4.87
N GLY A 67 15.36 -26.03 -3.80
CA GLY A 67 15.04 -26.53 -2.47
C GLY A 67 13.75 -25.93 -1.85
N ILE A 68 13.39 -24.69 -2.28
CA ILE A 68 12.13 -24.08 -1.85
C ILE A 68 10.92 -24.67 -2.60
N LEU A 69 11.09 -25.00 -3.88
CA LEU A 69 10.00 -25.39 -4.78
C LEU A 69 9.83 -26.90 -4.94
N ASP A 70 10.79 -27.74 -4.51
CA ASP A 70 10.77 -29.20 -4.70
C ASP A 70 9.61 -29.90 -4.01
N ALA A 71 9.10 -29.31 -2.91
CA ALA A 71 7.89 -29.79 -2.23
C ALA A 71 6.59 -29.61 -3.04
N TYR A 72 6.62 -28.78 -4.10
CA TYR A 72 5.43 -28.34 -4.84
C TYR A 72 5.48 -28.66 -6.32
N LEU A 73 6.67 -28.82 -6.90
CA LEU A 73 6.88 -28.98 -8.34
C LEU A 73 7.96 -30.03 -8.63
N PRO A 74 7.81 -30.78 -9.74
CA PRO A 74 8.86 -31.66 -10.23
C PRO A 74 10.13 -30.89 -10.61
N LEU A 75 11.30 -31.47 -10.38
CA LEU A 75 12.61 -30.85 -10.68
C LEU A 75 12.75 -30.36 -12.13
N LYS A 76 12.17 -31.09 -13.09
CA LYS A 76 12.15 -30.66 -14.50
C LYS A 76 11.44 -29.33 -14.68
N THR A 77 10.27 -29.17 -14.04
CA THR A 77 9.48 -27.93 -14.07
C THR A 77 10.24 -26.79 -13.39
N ILE A 78 10.87 -27.04 -12.25
CA ILE A 78 11.68 -26.03 -11.54
C ILE A 78 12.85 -25.56 -12.42
N TYR A 79 13.50 -26.47 -13.14
CA TYR A 79 14.56 -26.12 -14.07
C TYR A 79 14.04 -25.21 -15.22
N GLU A 80 12.88 -25.54 -15.77
CA GLU A 80 12.24 -24.71 -16.81
C GLU A 80 11.88 -23.31 -16.29
N ILE A 81 11.29 -23.24 -15.10
CA ILE A 81 11.00 -21.97 -14.42
C ILE A 81 12.28 -21.16 -14.22
N SER A 82 13.33 -21.79 -13.68
CA SER A 82 14.62 -21.12 -13.43
C SER A 82 15.26 -20.60 -14.70
N ARG A 83 15.10 -21.30 -15.81
CA ARG A 83 15.61 -20.88 -17.11
C ARG A 83 14.84 -19.70 -17.68
N LYS A 84 13.50 -19.81 -17.70
CA LYS A 84 12.61 -18.78 -18.27
C LYS A 84 12.58 -17.50 -17.44
N SER A 85 12.69 -17.60 -16.11
CA SER A 85 12.67 -16.44 -15.21
C SER A 85 13.86 -15.50 -15.37
N ARG A 86 14.96 -15.93 -16.01
CA ARG A 86 16.20 -15.15 -16.14
C ARG A 86 16.00 -13.80 -16.81
N GLU A 87 15.05 -13.69 -17.73
CA GLU A 87 14.74 -12.44 -18.42
C GLU A 87 14.08 -11.40 -17.53
N VAL A 88 13.37 -11.85 -16.48
CA VAL A 88 12.68 -11.01 -15.52
C VAL A 88 13.51 -10.87 -14.25
N PHE A 89 13.80 -11.99 -13.60
CA PHE A 89 14.68 -12.09 -12.43
C PHE A 89 15.26 -13.50 -12.31
N PRO A 90 16.60 -13.65 -12.29
CA PRO A 90 17.23 -14.97 -12.19
C PRO A 90 17.06 -15.55 -10.79
N LEU A 91 16.41 -16.72 -10.68
CA LEU A 91 16.17 -17.41 -9.41
C LEU A 91 17.46 -17.89 -8.71
N SER A 92 18.61 -17.84 -9.38
CA SER A 92 19.92 -18.04 -8.76
C SER A 92 20.39 -16.87 -7.89
N ARG A 93 19.68 -15.73 -7.91
CA ARG A 93 19.98 -14.52 -7.13
C ARG A 93 19.04 -14.35 -5.94
N LEU A 94 18.55 -15.44 -5.37
CA LEU A 94 17.80 -15.34 -4.11
C LEU A 94 18.73 -14.88 -3.00
N ASN A 95 18.35 -13.82 -2.30
CA ASN A 95 19.14 -13.23 -1.22
C ASN A 95 18.62 -13.71 0.14
N ARG A 96 19.55 -14.06 1.02
CA ARG A 96 19.21 -14.41 2.41
C ARG A 96 18.48 -13.25 3.10
N GLY A 97 17.43 -13.58 3.84
CA GLY A 97 16.62 -12.61 4.58
C GLY A 97 15.46 -12.03 3.77
N HIS A 98 15.38 -12.32 2.46
CA HIS A 98 14.24 -11.90 1.64
C HIS A 98 13.07 -12.89 1.79
N ASN A 99 11.85 -12.35 1.74
CA ASN A 99 10.66 -13.17 1.90
C ASN A 99 10.22 -13.79 0.58
N TYR A 100 9.59 -14.94 0.71
CA TYR A 100 8.89 -15.57 -0.41
C TYR A 100 7.55 -16.15 0.06
N GLN A 101 6.67 -16.41 -0.89
CA GLN A 101 5.46 -17.19 -0.65
C GLN A 101 5.14 -18.09 -1.85
N VAL A 102 4.64 -19.28 -1.51
CA VAL A 102 4.07 -20.23 -2.46
C VAL A 102 2.57 -20.26 -2.26
N ILE A 103 1.82 -20.05 -3.31
CA ILE A 103 0.35 -20.09 -3.30
C ILE A 103 -0.08 -21.37 -3.98
N LEU A 104 -0.90 -22.15 -3.28
CA LEU A 104 -1.50 -23.39 -3.76
C LEU A 104 -3.00 -23.17 -3.93
N GLU A 105 -3.56 -23.72 -4.99
CA GLU A 105 -4.99 -23.73 -5.29
C GLU A 105 -5.43 -25.20 -5.38
N ASP A 106 -6.38 -25.61 -4.51
CA ASP A 106 -6.82 -27.02 -4.36
C ASP A 106 -5.67 -28.01 -4.12
N GLY A 107 -4.57 -27.54 -3.50
CA GLY A 107 -3.36 -28.33 -3.23
C GLY A 107 -2.31 -28.29 -4.34
N ASP A 108 -2.65 -27.80 -5.54
CA ASP A 108 -1.73 -27.65 -6.66
C ASP A 108 -0.99 -26.31 -6.63
N PHE A 109 0.23 -26.26 -7.17
CA PHE A 109 0.99 -25.03 -7.31
C PHE A 109 0.28 -24.05 -8.24
N ALA A 110 -0.07 -22.88 -7.71
CA ALA A 110 -0.66 -21.76 -8.45
C ALA A 110 0.36 -20.66 -8.75
N SER A 111 1.11 -20.22 -7.74
CA SER A 111 2.14 -19.21 -7.94
C SER A 111 3.26 -19.23 -6.89
N PHE A 112 4.39 -18.65 -7.28
CA PHE A 112 5.52 -18.34 -6.40
C PHE A 112 5.82 -16.85 -6.49
N GLU A 113 5.91 -16.21 -5.33
CA GLU A 113 6.29 -14.82 -5.22
C GLU A 113 7.57 -14.70 -4.38
N TYR A 114 8.50 -13.87 -4.83
CA TYR A 114 9.75 -13.60 -4.12
C TYR A 114 10.00 -12.10 -4.06
N GLU A 115 10.22 -11.54 -2.88
CA GLU A 115 10.53 -10.13 -2.69
C GLU A 115 11.98 -9.86 -3.13
N ILE A 116 12.13 -9.20 -4.29
CA ILE A 116 13.44 -8.85 -4.85
C ILE A 116 14.11 -7.80 -3.96
N ASP A 117 13.33 -6.81 -3.56
CA ASP A 117 13.71 -5.73 -2.65
C ASP A 117 12.46 -5.19 -1.91
N ARG A 118 12.53 -3.96 -1.40
CA ARG A 118 11.40 -3.34 -0.70
C ARG A 118 10.31 -2.80 -1.63
N GLU A 119 10.58 -2.68 -2.92
CA GLU A 119 9.67 -2.06 -3.89
C GLU A 119 9.04 -3.09 -4.82
N GLU A 120 9.79 -4.14 -5.17
CA GLU A 120 9.38 -5.09 -6.19
C GLU A 120 9.47 -6.55 -5.73
N LYS A 121 8.56 -7.36 -6.29
CA LYS A 121 8.58 -8.81 -6.17
C LYS A 121 8.56 -9.49 -7.53
N LEU A 122 9.27 -10.61 -7.66
CA LEU A 122 9.08 -11.56 -8.73
C LEU A 122 7.77 -12.31 -8.48
N VAL A 123 6.96 -12.45 -9.50
CA VAL A 123 5.74 -13.29 -9.48
C VAL A 123 5.87 -14.30 -10.61
N VAL A 124 5.80 -15.58 -10.25
CA VAL A 124 5.74 -16.71 -11.17
C VAL A 124 4.36 -17.32 -11.03
N CYS A 125 3.50 -17.22 -12.02
CA CYS A 125 2.16 -17.81 -12.02
C CYS A 125 2.09 -18.98 -12.96
N ARG A 126 1.36 -20.04 -12.56
CA ARG A 126 0.99 -21.14 -13.44
C ARG A 126 -0.27 -20.74 -14.23
N GLU A 127 -0.17 -20.77 -15.54
CA GLU A 127 -1.27 -20.52 -16.47
C GLU A 127 -1.51 -21.77 -17.30
N LYS A 128 -2.39 -22.64 -16.80
CA LYS A 128 -2.62 -23.99 -17.38
C LYS A 128 -1.34 -24.83 -17.41
N GLU A 129 -0.76 -25.03 -18.60
CA GLU A 129 0.47 -25.83 -18.81
C GLU A 129 1.73 -24.94 -18.86
N GLU A 130 1.60 -23.61 -18.85
CA GLU A 130 2.69 -22.67 -18.98
C GLU A 130 2.90 -21.88 -17.69
N PHE A 131 4.04 -21.15 -17.64
CA PHE A 131 4.36 -20.23 -16.55
C PHE A 131 4.58 -18.83 -17.08
N SER A 132 3.95 -17.86 -16.44
CA SER A 132 4.18 -16.44 -16.66
C SER A 132 5.11 -15.88 -15.59
N PHE A 133 5.89 -14.86 -15.97
CA PHE A 133 6.89 -14.22 -15.11
C PHE A 133 6.73 -12.72 -15.17
N ALA A 134 6.63 -12.07 -14.04
CA ALA A 134 6.52 -10.63 -13.97
C ALA A 134 7.24 -10.07 -12.73
N ARG A 135 7.80 -8.86 -12.85
CA ARG A 135 8.05 -8.01 -11.69
C ARG A 135 6.80 -7.23 -11.39
N LYS A 136 6.38 -7.25 -10.14
CA LYS A 136 5.22 -6.48 -9.68
C LYS A 136 5.64 -5.61 -8.50
N PRO A 137 5.10 -4.40 -8.39
CA PRO A 137 5.33 -3.58 -7.20
C PRO A 137 4.75 -4.27 -5.97
N ILE A 138 5.40 -4.04 -4.82
CA ILE A 138 4.85 -4.40 -3.52
C ILE A 138 3.91 -3.28 -3.09
N GLU A 139 2.65 -3.60 -2.83
CA GLU A 139 1.66 -2.64 -2.38
C GLU A 139 1.80 -2.36 -0.89
N TYR A 140 1.77 -1.08 -0.54
CA TYR A 140 1.79 -0.58 0.82
C TYR A 140 0.64 0.39 1.05
N ASP A 141 -0.01 0.25 2.20
CA ASP A 141 -0.84 1.33 2.73
C ASP A 141 0.09 2.44 3.23
N CYS A 142 -0.20 3.68 2.87
CA CYS A 142 0.63 4.80 3.23
C CYS A 142 -0.12 5.81 4.08
N GLU A 143 0.53 6.30 5.14
CA GLU A 143 0.02 7.34 6.02
C GLU A 143 1.01 8.50 6.10
N VAL A 144 0.51 9.72 5.97
CA VAL A 144 1.34 10.92 6.20
C VAL A 144 1.34 11.24 7.68
N LYS A 145 2.53 11.27 8.29
CA LYS A 145 2.70 11.45 9.73
C LYS A 145 3.73 12.54 10.03
N VAL A 146 3.43 13.36 11.04
CA VAL A 146 4.39 14.29 11.63
C VAL A 146 5.08 13.63 12.80
N ILE A 147 6.41 13.65 12.79
CA ILE A 147 7.27 13.16 13.88
C ILE A 147 8.11 14.35 14.36
N SER A 148 8.18 14.56 15.64
CA SER A 148 9.00 15.64 16.22
C SER A 148 9.65 15.21 17.52
N GLY A 149 10.82 15.77 17.81
CA GLY A 149 11.55 15.49 19.03
C GLY A 149 12.52 16.59 19.38
N THR A 150 13.00 16.54 20.62
CA THR A 150 14.02 17.42 21.16
C THR A 150 15.28 16.59 21.45
N ILE A 151 16.43 17.10 21.05
CA ILE A 151 17.72 16.47 21.29
C ILE A 151 18.10 16.69 22.75
N GLU A 152 18.42 15.62 23.46
CA GLU A 152 19.00 15.66 24.81
C GLU A 152 20.44 15.16 24.80
N ALA A 153 20.73 14.12 24.00
CA ALA A 153 22.04 13.53 23.88
C ALA A 153 22.45 13.29 22.43
N SER A 154 21.54 12.72 21.61
CA SER A 154 21.79 12.45 20.20
C SER A 154 20.50 12.44 19.41
N LEU A 155 20.60 12.63 18.09
CA LEU A 155 19.45 12.52 17.18
C LEU A 155 18.82 11.12 17.25
N PHE A 156 19.64 10.06 17.28
CA PHE A 156 19.15 8.68 17.36
C PHE A 156 18.30 8.44 18.60
N SER A 157 18.78 8.86 19.78
CA SER A 157 18.02 8.71 21.02
C SER A 157 16.74 9.54 21.02
N ALA A 158 16.76 10.73 20.43
CA ALA A 158 15.58 11.59 20.33
C ALA A 158 14.51 10.98 19.41
N VAL A 159 14.90 10.40 18.27
CA VAL A 159 13.97 9.66 17.39
C VAL A 159 13.42 8.42 18.08
N GLN A 160 14.27 7.64 18.76
CA GLN A 160 13.85 6.45 19.50
C GLN A 160 12.79 6.75 20.58
N LYS A 161 12.90 7.88 21.26
CA LYS A 161 11.89 8.34 22.25
C LYS A 161 10.52 8.62 21.63
N THR A 162 10.44 8.88 20.33
CA THR A 162 9.15 9.05 19.63
C THR A 162 8.45 7.72 19.33
N GLY A 163 9.10 6.57 19.57
CA GLY A 163 8.62 5.24 19.21
C GLY A 163 8.76 4.91 17.72
N GLU A 164 9.46 5.77 16.95
CA GLU A 164 9.68 5.57 15.52
C GLU A 164 11.03 4.88 15.23
N SER A 165 11.18 4.38 14.02
CA SER A 165 12.42 3.73 13.58
C SER A 165 13.58 4.72 13.51
N ILE A 166 14.79 4.26 13.84
CA ILE A 166 16.02 5.00 13.67
C ILE A 166 16.29 5.44 12.22
N GLU A 167 15.60 4.84 11.27
CA GLU A 167 15.64 5.23 9.85
C GLU A 167 15.36 6.73 9.66
N ILE A 168 14.49 7.33 10.50
CA ILE A 168 14.24 8.77 10.49
C ILE A 168 15.49 9.57 10.84
N ALA A 169 16.25 9.11 11.82
CA ALA A 169 17.51 9.78 12.19
C ALA A 169 18.55 9.71 11.07
N ILE A 170 18.65 8.55 10.41
CA ILE A 170 19.55 8.38 9.25
C ILE A 170 19.14 9.33 8.12
N ARG A 171 17.86 9.34 7.74
CA ARG A 171 17.36 10.22 6.67
C ARG A 171 17.54 11.70 6.99
N LEU A 172 17.32 12.11 8.25
CA LEU A 172 17.58 13.50 8.67
C LEU A 172 19.06 13.85 8.56
N SER A 173 19.96 12.94 8.98
CA SER A 173 21.38 13.17 8.86
C SER A 173 21.88 13.23 7.42
N GLU A 174 21.25 12.49 6.50
CA GLU A 174 21.54 12.56 5.08
C GLU A 174 21.04 13.87 4.45
N ILE A 175 19.80 14.28 4.79
CA ILE A 175 19.18 15.51 4.26
C ILE A 175 20.00 16.75 4.62
N PHE A 176 20.45 16.85 5.87
CA PHE A 176 21.18 18.03 6.39
C PHE A 176 22.68 17.82 6.49
N ALA A 177 23.25 16.82 5.78
CA ALA A 177 24.66 16.44 5.88
C ALA A 177 25.65 17.58 5.57
N TRP A 178 25.26 18.49 4.70
CA TRP A 178 26.08 19.64 4.30
C TRP A 178 25.95 20.83 5.25
N ASP A 179 24.90 20.87 6.06
CA ASP A 179 24.57 22.01 6.92
C ASP A 179 24.91 21.76 8.39
N ILE A 180 24.86 20.49 8.85
CA ILE A 180 24.95 20.12 10.26
C ILE A 180 25.86 18.91 10.42
N ASP A 181 26.92 19.05 11.23
CA ASP A 181 27.68 17.91 11.72
C ASP A 181 26.93 17.27 12.92
N PHE A 182 26.18 16.22 12.64
CA PHE A 182 25.35 15.52 13.64
C PHE A 182 26.14 14.84 14.78
N ILE A 183 27.49 14.82 14.68
CA ILE A 183 28.38 14.30 15.73
C ILE A 183 28.87 15.42 16.61
N ARG A 184 29.16 16.59 16.05
CA ARG A 184 29.88 17.69 16.76
C ARG A 184 28.99 18.88 17.08
N ASP A 185 27.97 19.15 16.22
CA ASP A 185 27.21 20.39 16.31
C ASP A 185 25.97 20.30 17.18
N LEU A 186 25.47 19.09 17.43
CA LEU A 186 24.22 18.89 18.19
C LEU A 186 24.38 19.32 19.64
N GLN A 187 23.35 20.01 20.14
CA GLN A 187 23.27 20.45 21.53
C GLN A 187 21.95 20.03 22.18
N PRO A 188 21.93 19.80 23.50
CA PRO A 188 20.66 19.66 24.21
C PRO A 188 19.77 20.89 23.98
N GLY A 189 18.50 20.63 23.62
CA GLY A 189 17.54 21.67 23.26
C GLY A 189 17.30 21.83 21.74
N ASP A 190 18.20 21.34 20.90
CA ASP A 190 17.97 21.27 19.45
C ASP A 190 16.71 20.46 19.17
N ARG A 191 16.03 20.75 18.06
CA ARG A 191 14.73 20.15 17.74
C ARG A 191 14.65 19.73 16.30
N PHE A 192 13.93 18.65 16.06
CA PHE A 192 13.53 18.25 14.71
C PHE A 192 12.02 18.09 14.59
N ARG A 193 11.53 18.30 13.39
CA ARG A 193 10.16 17.97 12.97
C ARG A 193 10.22 17.51 11.53
N VAL A 194 9.62 16.33 11.26
CA VAL A 194 9.56 15.76 9.92
C VAL A 194 8.14 15.39 9.55
N LEU A 195 7.79 15.62 8.31
CA LEU A 195 6.60 15.09 7.67
C LEU A 195 7.02 13.90 6.82
N VAL A 196 6.55 12.71 7.15
CA VAL A 196 6.95 11.46 6.50
C VAL A 196 5.77 10.73 5.91
N LYS A 197 5.99 10.02 4.83
CA LYS A 197 5.05 9.03 4.29
C LYS A 197 5.44 7.66 4.83
N LYS A 198 4.74 7.20 5.87
CA LYS A 198 4.98 5.93 6.56
C LYS A 198 4.23 4.83 5.84
N ARG A 199 4.91 3.70 5.61
CA ARG A 199 4.37 2.52 4.94
C ARG A 199 3.89 1.49 5.94
N TYR A 200 2.80 0.83 5.59
CA TYR A 200 2.26 -0.31 6.31
C TYR A 200 2.00 -1.45 5.34
N ARG A 201 2.19 -2.68 5.81
CA ARG A 201 1.86 -3.88 5.06
C ARG A 201 1.11 -4.84 5.98
N ASN A 202 -0.11 -5.22 5.60
CA ASN A 202 -0.98 -6.05 6.45
C ASN A 202 -1.16 -5.45 7.86
N GLY A 203 -1.32 -4.13 7.96
CA GLY A 203 -1.49 -3.39 9.21
C GLY A 203 -0.22 -3.24 10.07
N LYS A 204 0.94 -3.74 9.63
CA LYS A 204 2.22 -3.62 10.35
C LYS A 204 3.09 -2.55 9.71
N PRO A 205 3.85 -1.75 10.51
CA PRO A 205 4.81 -0.80 9.96
C PRO A 205 5.84 -1.48 9.05
N ALA A 206 6.07 -0.91 7.88
CA ALA A 206 6.97 -1.42 6.85
C ALA A 206 8.02 -0.39 6.40
N GLY A 207 8.35 0.58 7.28
CA GLY A 207 9.31 1.64 7.01
C GLY A 207 8.65 2.91 6.48
N TYR A 208 9.41 3.69 5.74
CA TYR A 208 8.98 4.98 5.20
C TYR A 208 9.25 5.04 3.70
N GLU A 209 8.36 5.69 2.97
CA GLU A 209 8.57 5.96 1.56
C GLU A 209 9.50 7.16 1.40
N ASN A 210 9.03 8.35 1.83
CA ASN A 210 9.78 9.59 1.75
C ASN A 210 9.63 10.43 3.02
N VAL A 211 10.65 11.23 3.30
CA VAL A 211 10.54 12.43 4.13
C VAL A 211 10.04 13.54 3.22
N LEU A 212 8.79 13.97 3.37
CA LEU A 212 8.18 15.00 2.52
C LEU A 212 8.68 16.40 2.85
N ALA A 213 8.91 16.65 4.14
CA ALA A 213 9.52 17.88 4.64
C ALA A 213 10.27 17.61 5.94
N ALA A 214 11.37 18.29 6.13
CA ALA A 214 12.17 18.24 7.35
C ALA A 214 12.50 19.65 7.84
N PHE A 215 12.38 19.85 9.14
CA PHE A 215 12.77 21.04 9.85
C PHE A 215 13.72 20.64 10.97
N PHE A 216 14.85 21.31 11.04
CA PHE A 216 15.82 21.10 12.10
C PHE A 216 16.22 22.44 12.68
N THR A 217 16.20 22.57 14.00
CA THR A 217 16.71 23.74 14.71
C THR A 217 17.97 23.34 15.45
N ASN A 218 19.11 23.90 15.08
CA ASN A 218 20.40 23.68 15.71
C ASN A 218 20.98 25.03 16.13
N LYS A 219 21.29 25.20 17.41
CA LYS A 219 21.82 26.45 17.95
C LYS A 219 21.00 27.68 17.51
N ASP A 220 19.68 27.61 17.61
CA ASP A 220 18.69 28.62 17.20
C ASP A 220 18.59 28.89 15.68
N LYS A 221 19.48 28.31 14.86
CA LYS A 221 19.37 28.38 13.41
C LYS A 221 18.40 27.32 12.91
N GLN A 222 17.45 27.71 12.03
CA GLN A 222 16.50 26.81 11.40
C GLN A 222 16.99 26.39 10.02
N TYR A 223 16.92 25.08 9.78
CA TYR A 223 17.16 24.46 8.50
C TYR A 223 15.85 23.80 8.04
N LYS A 224 15.54 23.93 6.75
CA LYS A 224 14.32 23.44 6.15
C LYS A 224 14.65 22.68 4.88
N ALA A 225 14.03 21.53 4.69
CA ALA A 225 14.19 20.72 3.50
C ALA A 225 12.82 20.24 3.02
N PHE A 226 12.61 20.31 1.73
CA PHE A 226 11.39 19.88 1.06
C PHE A 226 11.73 18.88 -0.02
N TYR A 227 11.06 17.72 0.00
CA TYR A 227 11.19 16.73 -1.05
C TYR A 227 10.47 17.21 -2.31
N HIS A 228 11.15 17.16 -3.43
CA HIS A 228 10.56 17.41 -4.72
C HIS A 228 11.06 16.40 -5.75
N GLU A 229 10.13 15.88 -6.53
CA GLU A 229 10.41 15.04 -7.69
C GLU A 229 9.97 15.78 -8.95
N ASN A 230 10.88 15.98 -9.86
CA ASN A 230 10.58 16.69 -11.11
C ASN A 230 9.88 15.75 -12.12
N LYS A 231 9.36 16.32 -13.22
CA LYS A 231 8.64 15.58 -14.27
C LYS A 231 9.46 14.47 -14.94
N ASN A 232 10.79 14.50 -14.79
CA ASN A 232 11.69 13.51 -15.36
C ASN A 232 12.05 12.41 -14.34
N GLY A 233 11.40 12.38 -13.18
CA GLY A 233 11.65 11.40 -12.11
C GLY A 233 12.91 11.66 -11.28
N LYS A 234 13.59 12.81 -11.47
CA LYS A 234 14.70 13.18 -10.60
C LYS A 234 14.16 13.77 -9.30
N ALA A 235 14.40 13.09 -8.22
CA ALA A 235 14.01 13.46 -6.87
C ALA A 235 15.21 14.06 -6.10
N GLY A 236 14.91 14.96 -5.15
CA GLY A 236 15.90 15.57 -4.29
C GLY A 236 15.27 16.40 -3.18
N TYR A 237 16.11 16.90 -2.29
CA TYR A 237 15.71 17.82 -1.24
C TYR A 237 16.18 19.23 -1.61
N TYR A 238 15.35 20.21 -1.34
CA TYR A 238 15.55 21.61 -1.65
C TYR A 238 15.20 22.46 -0.43
N ASP A 239 15.91 23.55 -0.24
CA ASP A 239 15.60 24.52 0.79
C ASP A 239 14.37 25.38 0.42
N GLU A 240 14.06 26.40 1.23
CA GLU A 240 12.94 27.32 1.01
C GLU A 240 13.14 28.25 -0.20
N ASN A 241 14.36 28.39 -0.72
CA ASN A 241 14.69 29.18 -1.90
C ASN A 241 14.68 28.33 -3.19
N GLY A 242 14.61 27.00 -3.04
CA GLY A 242 14.71 26.06 -4.14
C GLY A 242 16.14 25.63 -4.46
N ASP A 243 17.10 25.92 -3.59
CA ASP A 243 18.47 25.45 -3.73
C ASP A 243 18.57 23.99 -3.27
N SER A 244 19.36 23.20 -4.01
CA SER A 244 19.54 21.77 -3.72
C SER A 244 20.38 21.59 -2.44
N MET A 245 19.92 20.67 -1.60
CA MET A 245 20.60 20.29 -0.37
C MET A 245 21.43 19.02 -0.57
#